data_ac732000ad27c8f5e0055f5994c3ae4e
#
_entry.id   ac732000ad27c8f5e0055f5994c3ae4e
#
_cell.length_a   1.000
_cell.length_b   1.000
_cell.length_c   1.000
_cell.angle_alpha   90.00
_cell.angle_beta   90.00
_cell.angle_gamma   90.00
#
_symmetry.space_group_name_H-M   'P 1'
#
loop_
_entity.id
_entity.type
_entity.pdbx_description
1 polymer ?
#
loop_
_entity_poly.entity_id
_entity_poly.type
_entity_poly.pdbx_seq_one_letter_code
_entity_poly.pdbx_strand_id
1 'polypeptide(L)'
;EDVPRGTVVIEGDAVEGRASFTLEELKAMEDGLIEADYFALNSYGSKEYVHFKGIWVWHILEEKVSLKEHASRVVFIAEDGYEAEFTLEDVQREDYIDEQNPATKYKMILAWEENGREYNPGKGNPFQLVVGQREPGDVNRPCWVRNVRTIRID
;
A
#
# COMPACT_ATOMS: atom_id res chain seq x y z
N GLU A 1 -9.23 -19.65 4.47
CA GLU A 1 -9.79 -19.02 5.67
C GLU A 1 -10.32 -17.64 5.36
N ASP A 2 -11.56 -17.42 5.72
CA ASP A 2 -12.22 -16.15 5.41
C ASP A 2 -11.79 -15.03 6.36
N VAL A 3 -11.45 -13.89 5.76
CA VAL A 3 -11.10 -12.68 6.49
C VAL A 3 -12.21 -11.68 6.22
N PRO A 4 -12.82 -11.08 7.25
CA PRO A 4 -13.89 -10.11 7.02
C PRO A 4 -13.35 -8.89 6.28
N ARG A 5 -14.18 -8.30 5.43
CA ARG A 5 -13.86 -7.04 4.77
C ARG A 5 -13.59 -5.96 5.81
N GLY A 6 -12.67 -5.07 5.50
CA GLY A 6 -12.21 -4.07 6.45
C GLY A 6 -10.99 -4.54 7.25
N THR A 7 -10.47 -5.72 6.92
CA THR A 7 -9.29 -6.30 7.57
C THR A 7 -8.22 -6.60 6.52
N VAL A 8 -6.98 -6.30 6.84
CA VAL A 8 -5.83 -6.72 6.03
C VAL A 8 -5.01 -7.73 6.83
N VAL A 9 -4.58 -8.80 6.16
CA VAL A 9 -3.81 -9.88 6.77
C VAL A 9 -2.36 -9.79 6.30
N ILE A 10 -1.42 -9.94 7.22
CA ILE A 10 0.01 -9.95 6.92
C ILE A 10 0.54 -11.32 7.31
N GLU A 11 1.08 -12.04 6.34
CA GLU A 11 1.53 -13.42 6.52
C GLU A 11 2.68 -13.74 5.56
N GLY A 12 3.21 -14.94 5.63
CA GLY A 12 4.25 -15.41 4.74
C GLY A 12 5.41 -16.06 5.49
N ASP A 13 6.34 -16.64 4.73
CA ASP A 13 7.51 -17.35 5.30
C ASP A 13 8.39 -16.45 6.16
N ALA A 14 8.44 -15.16 5.86
CA ALA A 14 9.31 -14.23 6.57
C ALA A 14 8.61 -13.48 7.69
N VAL A 15 7.37 -13.86 8.04
CA VAL A 15 6.62 -13.26 9.14
C VAL A 15 6.51 -14.26 10.28
N GLU A 16 6.82 -13.82 11.50
CA GLU A 16 6.62 -14.67 12.69
C GLU A 16 5.15 -14.60 13.08
N GLY A 17 4.43 -15.67 12.76
CA GLY A 17 3.00 -15.74 12.98
C GLY A 17 2.25 -14.97 11.90
N ARG A 18 0.96 -14.88 12.10
CA ARG A 18 0.06 -14.19 11.18
C ARG A 18 -0.52 -12.98 11.91
N ALA A 19 -0.46 -11.81 11.29
CA ALA A 19 -1.02 -10.61 11.87
C ALA A 19 -2.20 -10.14 11.03
N SER A 20 -3.19 -9.53 11.67
CA SER A 20 -4.30 -8.93 10.94
C SER A 20 -4.66 -7.60 11.61
N PHE A 21 -5.11 -6.64 10.80
CA PHE A 21 -5.44 -5.31 11.27
C PHE A 21 -6.75 -4.86 10.65
N THR A 22 -7.65 -4.33 11.48
CA THR A 22 -8.88 -3.72 10.99
C THR A 22 -8.58 -2.28 10.56
N LEU A 23 -9.50 -1.69 9.80
CA LEU A 23 -9.39 -0.28 9.42
C LEU A 23 -9.24 0.61 10.66
N GLU A 24 -10.02 0.34 11.71
CA GLU A 24 -9.94 1.13 12.94
C GLU A 24 -8.57 1.03 13.62
N GLU A 25 -7.98 -0.17 13.60
CA GLU A 25 -6.63 -0.37 14.15
C GLU A 25 -5.58 0.40 13.35
N LEU A 26 -5.71 0.41 12.01
CA LEU A 26 -4.79 1.15 11.16
C LEU A 26 -4.92 2.67 11.39
N LYS A 27 -6.15 3.17 11.51
CA LYS A 27 -6.38 4.59 11.78
C LYS A 27 -5.80 5.03 13.11
N ALA A 28 -5.69 4.12 14.05
CA ALA A 28 -5.14 4.42 15.38
C ALA A 28 -3.61 4.53 15.39
N MET A 29 -2.95 4.11 14.33
CA MET A 29 -1.48 4.19 14.19
C MET A 29 -1.08 5.58 13.68
N GLU A 30 -1.29 6.60 14.50
CA GLU A 30 -1.17 8.01 14.11
C GLU A 30 0.18 8.40 13.49
N ASP A 31 1.27 7.82 13.98
CA ASP A 31 2.62 8.15 13.48
C ASP A 31 2.87 7.69 12.05
N GLY A 32 2.08 6.76 11.55
CA GLY A 32 2.22 6.24 10.20
C GLY A 32 1.23 6.81 9.21
N LEU A 33 0.29 7.66 9.64
CA LEU A 33 -0.75 8.18 8.75
C LEU A 33 -0.17 9.18 7.74
N ILE A 34 -0.63 9.07 6.50
CA ILE A 34 -0.19 9.94 5.40
C ILE A 34 -1.42 10.36 4.60
N GLU A 35 -1.45 11.64 4.26
CA GLU A 35 -2.47 12.20 3.39
C GLU A 35 -1.75 13.05 2.35
N ALA A 36 -1.95 12.78 1.06
CA ALA A 36 -1.25 13.49 -0.01
C ALA A 36 -1.91 13.26 -1.37
N ASP A 37 -1.55 14.14 -2.32
CA ASP A 37 -1.93 13.97 -3.72
C ASP A 37 -0.86 13.14 -4.41
N TYR A 38 -1.23 11.93 -4.84
CA TYR A 38 -0.30 11.03 -5.52
C TYR A 38 -0.40 11.18 -7.02
N PHE A 39 0.75 11.28 -7.66
CA PHE A 39 0.86 11.33 -9.12
C PHE A 39 0.74 9.93 -9.71
N ALA A 40 -0.07 9.78 -10.75
CA ALA A 40 -0.26 8.53 -11.48
C ALA A 40 0.06 8.70 -12.96
N LEU A 41 0.87 7.80 -13.48
CA LEU A 41 1.09 7.64 -14.92
C LEU A 41 0.59 6.24 -15.29
N ASN A 42 -0.40 6.16 -16.19
CA ASN A 42 -0.92 4.87 -16.63
C ASN A 42 -0.24 4.39 -17.90
N SER A 43 -0.57 3.17 -18.34
CA SER A 43 0.06 2.54 -19.49
C SER A 43 -0.30 3.19 -20.83
N TYR A 44 -1.29 4.08 -20.85
CA TYR A 44 -1.67 4.85 -22.04
C TYR A 44 -0.98 6.22 -22.09
N GLY A 45 -0.15 6.53 -21.08
CA GLY A 45 0.52 7.82 -21.00
C GLY A 45 -0.33 8.92 -20.35
N SER A 46 -1.50 8.58 -19.83
CA SER A 46 -2.35 9.54 -19.12
C SER A 46 -1.81 9.82 -17.74
N LYS A 47 -1.89 11.08 -17.34
CA LYS A 47 -1.36 11.57 -16.05
C LYS A 47 -2.49 12.16 -15.22
N GLU A 48 -2.49 11.87 -13.93
CA GLU A 48 -3.48 12.42 -13.01
C GLU A 48 -2.94 12.50 -11.59
N TYR A 49 -3.58 13.31 -10.77
CA TYR A 49 -3.34 13.35 -9.33
C TYR A 49 -4.58 12.86 -8.62
N VAL A 50 -4.38 12.01 -7.62
CA VAL A 50 -5.49 11.52 -6.80
C VAL A 50 -5.11 11.74 -5.33
N HIS A 51 -6.02 12.33 -4.58
CA HIS A 51 -5.80 12.59 -3.16
C HIS A 51 -6.14 11.36 -2.34
N PHE A 52 -5.16 10.84 -1.60
CA PHE A 52 -5.33 9.65 -0.77
C PHE A 52 -5.03 9.92 0.69
N LYS A 53 -5.70 9.17 1.53
CA LYS A 53 -5.40 9.09 2.96
C LYS A 53 -5.24 7.63 3.33
N GLY A 54 -4.15 7.32 4.03
CA GLY A 54 -3.85 5.95 4.42
C GLY A 54 -2.69 5.89 5.39
N ILE A 55 -1.99 4.76 5.39
CA ILE A 55 -0.89 4.51 6.30
C ILE A 55 0.35 4.04 5.53
N TRP A 56 1.52 4.51 5.94
CA TRP A 56 2.80 4.05 5.40
C TRP A 56 2.93 2.54 5.65
N VAL A 57 3.08 1.78 4.58
CA VAL A 57 3.14 0.32 4.69
C VAL A 57 4.29 -0.12 5.59
N TRP A 58 5.47 0.47 5.41
CA TRP A 58 6.63 0.12 6.23
C TRP A 58 6.40 0.37 7.73
N HIS A 59 5.62 1.39 8.08
CA HIS A 59 5.28 1.65 9.47
C HIS A 59 4.57 0.46 10.12
N ILE A 60 3.63 -0.16 9.40
CA ILE A 60 2.95 -1.36 9.91
C ILE A 60 3.95 -2.49 10.11
N LEU A 61 4.80 -2.72 9.11
CA LEU A 61 5.75 -3.84 9.13
C LEU A 61 6.82 -3.65 10.20
N GLU A 62 7.30 -2.43 10.37
CA GLU A 62 8.34 -2.13 11.34
C GLU A 62 7.84 -2.17 12.77
N GLU A 63 6.65 -1.60 13.04
CA GLU A 63 6.16 -1.38 14.39
C GLU A 63 5.25 -2.48 14.92
N LYS A 64 4.57 -3.21 14.04
CA LYS A 64 3.48 -4.12 14.45
C LYS A 64 3.68 -5.56 14.01
N VAL A 65 4.70 -5.85 13.21
CA VAL A 65 4.94 -7.17 12.66
C VAL A 65 6.38 -7.59 12.96
N SER A 66 6.57 -8.86 13.31
CA SER A 66 7.92 -9.41 13.52
C SER A 66 8.38 -10.07 12.23
N LEU A 67 9.32 -9.43 11.55
CA LEU A 67 9.90 -9.96 10.32
C LEU A 67 11.15 -10.79 10.63
N LYS A 68 11.31 -11.89 9.89
CA LYS A 68 12.51 -12.72 9.97
C LYS A 68 13.62 -12.06 9.15
N GLU A 69 14.87 -12.43 9.46
CA GLU A 69 16.06 -11.82 8.80
C GLU A 69 16.07 -12.00 7.29
N HIS A 70 15.51 -13.09 6.79
CA HIS A 70 15.52 -13.36 5.35
C HIS A 70 14.43 -12.64 4.55
N ALA A 71 13.61 -11.81 5.21
CA ALA A 71 12.55 -11.07 4.55
C ALA A 71 13.11 -10.24 3.40
N SER A 72 12.59 -10.44 2.18
CA SER A 72 13.12 -9.77 1.00
C SER A 72 12.04 -9.39 -0.02
N ARG A 73 10.89 -10.04 0.01
CA ARG A 73 9.87 -9.92 -1.00
C ARG A 73 8.52 -9.64 -0.35
N VAL A 74 7.80 -8.65 -0.87
CA VAL A 74 6.50 -8.25 -0.36
C VAL A 74 5.49 -8.28 -1.51
N VAL A 75 4.42 -9.05 -1.35
CA VAL A 75 3.39 -9.21 -2.38
C VAL A 75 2.06 -8.72 -1.82
N PHE A 76 1.43 -7.78 -2.54
CA PHE A 76 0.12 -7.25 -2.17
C PHE A 76 -0.94 -7.98 -3.00
N ILE A 77 -1.88 -8.61 -2.34
CA ILE A 77 -2.86 -9.50 -2.99
C ILE A 77 -4.27 -8.96 -2.76
N ALA A 78 -4.99 -8.71 -3.85
CA ALA A 78 -6.37 -8.23 -3.81
C ALA A 78 -7.35 -9.37 -3.59
N GLU A 79 -8.59 -9.03 -3.25
CA GLU A 79 -9.67 -10.01 -3.09
C GLU A 79 -9.86 -10.90 -4.33
N ASP A 80 -9.68 -10.32 -5.51
CA ASP A 80 -9.88 -11.03 -6.78
C ASP A 80 -8.63 -11.79 -7.25
N GLY A 81 -7.56 -11.77 -6.47
CA GLY A 81 -6.33 -12.47 -6.77
C GLY A 81 -5.28 -11.64 -7.51
N TYR A 82 -5.60 -10.41 -7.90
CA TYR A 82 -4.60 -9.54 -8.55
C TYR A 82 -3.45 -9.27 -7.56
N GLU A 83 -2.21 -9.33 -8.08
CA GLU A 83 -1.02 -9.19 -7.24
C GLU A 83 -0.06 -8.14 -7.77
N ALA A 84 0.64 -7.47 -6.86
CA ALA A 84 1.80 -6.65 -7.19
C ALA A 84 2.92 -7.01 -6.23
N GLU A 85 4.11 -7.18 -6.77
CA GLU A 85 5.29 -7.63 -6.02
C GLU A 85 6.34 -6.52 -5.93
N PHE A 86 6.93 -6.40 -4.75
CA PHE A 86 7.98 -5.43 -4.46
C PHE A 86 9.07 -6.08 -3.64
N THR A 87 10.25 -5.49 -3.63
CA THR A 87 11.29 -5.87 -2.68
C THR A 87 11.00 -5.20 -1.34
N LEU A 88 11.62 -5.70 -0.27
CA LEU A 88 11.49 -5.07 1.04
C LEU A 88 12.04 -3.63 0.99
N GLU A 89 13.14 -3.42 0.26
CA GLU A 89 13.72 -2.09 0.06
C GLU A 89 12.73 -1.14 -0.62
N ASP A 90 11.96 -1.62 -1.58
CA ASP A 90 10.94 -0.83 -2.24
C ASP A 90 9.88 -0.32 -1.24
N VAL A 91 9.50 -1.18 -0.30
CA VAL A 91 8.50 -0.83 0.73
C VAL A 91 9.08 0.15 1.74
N GLN A 92 10.37 0.07 2.01
CA GLN A 92 11.08 0.96 2.93
C GLN A 92 11.39 2.33 2.32
N ARG A 93 11.37 2.44 1.01
CA ARG A 93 11.78 3.64 0.28
C ARG A 93 10.88 4.83 0.64
N GLU A 94 11.49 5.99 0.88
CA GLU A 94 10.78 7.20 1.30
C GLU A 94 10.83 8.32 0.26
N ASP A 95 11.41 8.03 -0.91
CA ASP A 95 11.67 9.05 -1.93
C ASP A 95 11.16 8.66 -3.31
N TYR A 96 10.00 7.99 -3.38
CA TYR A 96 9.31 7.84 -4.65
C TYR A 96 9.01 9.22 -5.21
N ILE A 97 9.05 9.37 -6.52
CA ILE A 97 8.98 10.67 -7.17
C ILE A 97 7.65 10.97 -7.81
N ASP A 98 7.48 12.26 -8.11
CA ASP A 98 6.47 12.79 -9.02
C ASP A 98 7.26 13.49 -10.11
N GLU A 99 7.27 12.95 -11.35
CA GLU A 99 8.06 13.50 -12.43
C GLU A 99 7.67 14.94 -12.80
N GLN A 100 6.45 15.35 -12.44
CA GLN A 100 5.98 16.71 -12.71
C GLN A 100 6.30 17.68 -11.59
N ASN A 101 6.71 17.16 -10.42
CA ASN A 101 7.05 17.99 -9.27
C ASN A 101 8.24 17.40 -8.52
N PRO A 102 9.46 17.73 -8.94
CA PRO A 102 10.67 17.10 -8.36
C PRO A 102 10.87 17.31 -6.86
N ALA A 103 10.20 18.30 -6.27
CA ALA A 103 10.31 18.55 -4.83
C ALA A 103 9.48 17.55 -4.01
N THR A 104 8.53 16.86 -4.64
CA THR A 104 7.65 15.92 -3.95
C THR A 104 8.32 14.56 -3.78
N LYS A 105 8.19 14.00 -2.58
CA LYS A 105 8.66 12.65 -2.28
C LYS A 105 7.52 11.88 -1.64
N TYR A 106 7.32 10.65 -2.10
CA TYR A 106 6.22 9.80 -1.62
C TYR A 106 6.74 8.57 -0.90
N LYS A 107 5.93 8.09 0.04
CA LYS A 107 6.07 6.77 0.65
C LYS A 107 4.98 5.86 0.11
N MET A 108 5.21 4.57 0.13
CA MET A 108 4.22 3.58 -0.26
C MET A 108 3.15 3.49 0.84
N ILE A 109 1.89 3.69 0.50
CA ILE A 109 0.81 3.68 1.49
C ILE A 109 -0.27 2.65 1.15
N LEU A 110 -0.95 2.20 2.19
CA LEU A 110 -2.20 1.45 2.07
C LEU A 110 -3.31 2.45 2.38
N ALA A 111 -4.02 2.87 1.33
CA ALA A 111 -5.02 3.93 1.45
C ALA A 111 -6.41 3.35 1.69
N TRP A 112 -7.23 4.09 2.45
CA TRP A 112 -8.65 3.74 2.64
C TRP A 112 -9.59 4.88 2.26
N GLU A 113 -9.03 6.02 1.84
CA GLU A 113 -9.84 7.17 1.44
C GLU A 113 -9.25 7.76 0.16
N GLU A 114 -10.13 8.05 -0.79
CA GLU A 114 -9.78 8.62 -2.08
C GLU A 114 -10.64 9.86 -2.34
N ASN A 115 -9.98 11.00 -2.61
CA ASN A 115 -10.65 12.26 -2.89
C ASN A 115 -11.71 12.64 -1.84
N GLY A 116 -11.38 12.40 -0.57
CA GLY A 116 -12.23 12.76 0.56
C GLY A 116 -13.32 11.75 0.90
N ARG A 117 -13.33 10.57 0.26
CA ARG A 117 -14.35 9.54 0.51
C ARG A 117 -13.69 8.21 0.85
N GLU A 118 -14.13 7.62 1.94
CA GLU A 118 -13.68 6.28 2.32
C GLU A 118 -14.27 5.24 1.36
N TYR A 119 -13.51 4.18 1.12
CA TYR A 119 -13.99 3.08 0.30
C TYR A 119 -15.12 2.34 0.99
N ASN A 120 -16.09 1.88 0.21
CA ASN A 120 -17.24 1.15 0.72
C ASN A 120 -16.91 -0.34 0.89
N PRO A 121 -16.88 -0.86 2.14
CA PRO A 121 -16.61 -2.29 2.37
C PRO A 121 -17.61 -3.23 1.70
N GLY A 122 -18.82 -2.73 1.37
CA GLY A 122 -19.82 -3.50 0.64
C GLY A 122 -19.43 -3.80 -0.79
N LYS A 123 -18.45 -3.06 -1.35
CA LYS A 123 -18.00 -3.21 -2.74
C LYS A 123 -16.66 -3.93 -2.87
N GLY A 124 -15.98 -4.18 -1.77
CA GLY A 124 -14.68 -4.82 -1.77
C GLY A 124 -13.90 -4.44 -0.53
N ASN A 125 -12.77 -5.09 -0.31
CA ASN A 125 -11.94 -4.75 0.83
C ASN A 125 -11.47 -3.29 0.70
N PRO A 126 -11.68 -2.44 1.73
CA PRO A 126 -11.56 -0.98 1.58
C PRO A 126 -10.13 -0.46 1.64
N PHE A 127 -9.20 -1.14 1.01
CA PHE A 127 -7.79 -0.74 0.98
C PHE A 127 -7.25 -0.72 -0.43
N GLN A 128 -6.44 0.28 -0.74
CA GLN A 128 -5.75 0.36 -2.03
C GLN A 128 -4.28 0.64 -1.79
N LEU A 129 -3.41 -0.13 -2.45
CA LEU A 129 -1.98 0.16 -2.46
C LEU A 129 -1.73 1.35 -3.37
N VAL A 130 -0.98 2.34 -2.87
CA VAL A 130 -0.63 3.54 -3.65
C VAL A 130 0.86 3.79 -3.49
N VAL A 131 1.54 4.03 -4.61
CA VAL A 131 2.98 4.25 -4.65
C VAL A 131 3.31 5.30 -5.72
N GLY A 132 4.35 6.10 -5.47
CA GLY A 132 4.84 7.06 -6.46
C GLY A 132 5.65 6.36 -7.55
N GLN A 133 6.28 7.15 -8.40
CA GLN A 133 7.15 6.64 -9.46
C GLN A 133 8.54 6.34 -8.90
N ARG A 134 9.20 5.32 -9.45
CA ARG A 134 10.59 4.98 -9.09
C ARG A 134 11.57 5.94 -9.75
N GLU A 135 11.21 6.40 -10.95
CA GLU A 135 12.02 7.29 -11.79
C GLU A 135 11.09 7.98 -12.80
N PRO A 136 11.57 9.02 -13.50
CA PRO A 136 10.75 9.68 -14.53
C PRO A 136 10.34 8.68 -15.59
N GLY A 137 9.06 8.70 -15.98
CA GLY A 137 8.51 7.79 -16.98
C GLY A 137 8.01 6.47 -16.43
N ASP A 138 8.23 6.19 -15.13
CA ASP A 138 7.74 4.96 -14.54
C ASP A 138 6.19 4.94 -14.54
N VAL A 139 5.62 3.87 -15.11
CA VAL A 139 4.17 3.66 -15.16
C VAL A 139 3.76 3.04 -13.84
N ASN A 140 3.40 3.87 -12.86
CA ASN A 140 3.11 3.43 -11.51
C ASN A 140 1.65 3.05 -11.24
N ARG A 141 0.72 3.51 -12.09
CA ARG A 141 -0.71 3.28 -11.87
C ARG A 141 -1.10 1.79 -11.76
N PRO A 142 -0.57 0.88 -12.59
CA PRO A 142 -0.91 -0.55 -12.47
C PRO A 142 -0.49 -1.18 -11.14
N CYS A 143 0.46 -0.58 -10.44
CA CYS A 143 0.90 -1.06 -9.12
C CYS A 143 -0.08 -0.67 -8.00
N TRP A 144 -1.06 0.18 -8.28
CA TRP A 144 -2.06 0.60 -7.31
C TRP A 144 -3.13 -0.49 -7.18
N VAL A 145 -2.81 -1.53 -6.43
CA VAL A 145 -3.71 -2.68 -6.24
C VAL A 145 -4.95 -2.27 -5.44
N ARG A 146 -6.13 -2.46 -6.03
CA ARG A 146 -7.40 -2.18 -5.35
C ARG A 146 -7.84 -3.39 -4.53
N ASN A 147 -8.56 -3.12 -3.47
CA ASN A 147 -9.16 -4.14 -2.61
C ASN A 147 -8.13 -5.12 -2.03
N VAL A 148 -7.02 -4.56 -1.56
CA VAL A 148 -5.95 -5.35 -0.94
C VAL A 148 -6.50 -6.09 0.28
N ARG A 149 -6.24 -7.38 0.34
CA ARG A 149 -6.69 -8.26 1.41
C ARG A 149 -5.53 -8.85 2.19
N THR A 150 -4.44 -9.15 1.48
CA THR A 150 -3.28 -9.83 2.07
C THR A 150 -1.99 -9.15 1.64
N ILE A 151 -1.07 -9.03 2.59
CA ILE A 151 0.32 -8.65 2.33
C ILE A 151 1.16 -9.86 2.71
N ARG A 152 1.75 -10.53 1.71
CA ARG A 152 2.59 -11.71 1.94
C ARG A 152 4.06 -11.32 1.88
N ILE A 153 4.81 -11.72 2.89
CA ILE A 153 6.23 -11.39 2.99
C ILE A 153 7.04 -12.69 3.04
N ASP A 154 7.92 -12.84 2.08
CA ASP A 154 8.76 -14.03 1.94
C ASP A 154 10.25 -13.70 2.01
#